data_8af1a197615b159279587f34d346df3e
#
_entry.id   8af1a197615b159279587f34d346df3e
#
_cell.length_a   1.000
_cell.length_b   1.000
_cell.length_c   1.000
_cell.angle_alpha   90.00
_cell.angle_beta   90.00
_cell.angle_gamma   90.00
#
_symmetry.space_group_name_H-M   'P 1'
#
loop_
_entity.id
_entity.type
_entity.pdbx_description
1 polymer ?
#
loop_
_entity_poly.entity_id
_entity_poly.type
_entity_poly.pdbx_seq_one_letter_code
_entity_poly.pdbx_strand_id
1 'polypeptide(L)'
;MAAARSPRQRVLRERLGNTAGTDFREKEVPGGTTRLHGLAISAGECEISYDAEIERDIAPEVHDTNLPESPLIDLPPEVVRFLYPSRYCESDKLVRLAAKEFGELPPGHERVAGICNWIHTRIDYSPGMTDAHTSAVECLILSAGVCRDFAHLGITFCRAMGIPARYVSAYAYGLSTPDFHAIFEVWIGGHWWYYDATRLAPQHGFIRVGVGHDAADTSVATMSASARFLSMEIHIENTSAAPVDYATGPVAF
;
A
#
# COMPACT_ATOMS: atom_id res chain seq x y z
N MET A 1 -0.61 5.27 -11.65
CA MET A 1 0.80 5.73 -11.69
C MET A 1 0.99 7.11 -11.07
N ALA A 2 0.11 8.08 -11.28
CA ALA A 2 0.30 9.42 -10.73
C ALA A 2 0.19 9.43 -9.20
N ALA A 3 1.04 10.22 -8.55
CA ALA A 3 1.03 10.38 -7.10
C ALA A 3 -0.32 10.90 -6.61
N ALA A 4 -0.80 10.37 -5.50
CA ALA A 4 -2.02 10.84 -4.85
C ALA A 4 -1.86 12.27 -4.34
N ARG A 5 -2.97 12.99 -4.21
CA ARG A 5 -3.00 14.32 -3.56
C ARG A 5 -3.66 14.18 -2.20
N SER A 6 -2.99 14.65 -1.16
CA SER A 6 -3.51 14.63 0.21
C SER A 6 -3.00 15.85 0.99
N PRO A 7 -3.56 16.16 2.17
CA PRO A 7 -3.06 17.27 2.99
C PRO A 7 -1.57 17.19 3.32
N ARG A 8 -1.00 15.97 3.38
CA ARG A 8 0.40 15.72 3.71
C ARG A 8 1.27 15.30 2.51
N GLN A 9 0.69 15.25 1.32
CA GLN A 9 1.41 14.94 0.09
C GLN A 9 0.95 15.86 -1.04
N ARG A 10 1.77 16.84 -1.36
CA ARG A 10 1.47 17.84 -2.38
C ARG A 10 2.25 17.54 -3.66
N VAL A 11 1.57 17.52 -4.78
CA VAL A 11 2.19 17.47 -6.10
C VAL A 11 2.51 18.91 -6.50
N LEU A 12 3.79 19.26 -6.49
CA LEU A 12 4.24 20.63 -6.81
C LEU A 12 4.22 20.86 -8.31
N ARG A 13 4.69 19.89 -9.07
CA ARG A 13 4.61 19.84 -10.53
C ARG A 13 4.49 18.39 -10.99
N GLU A 14 3.84 18.19 -12.11
CA GLU A 14 3.75 16.87 -12.72
C GLU A 14 3.57 16.97 -14.23
N ARG A 15 4.03 15.93 -14.92
CA ARG A 15 3.81 15.74 -16.34
C ARG A 15 3.50 14.26 -16.58
N LEU A 16 2.36 14.00 -17.19
CA LEU A 16 1.96 12.69 -17.65
C LEU A 16 1.97 12.70 -19.19
N GLY A 17 2.69 11.80 -19.80
CA GLY A 17 2.85 11.69 -21.25
C GLY A 17 2.57 10.29 -21.77
N ASN A 18 2.29 10.19 -23.07
CA ASN A 18 2.23 8.90 -23.77
C ASN A 18 2.62 9.06 -25.24
N THR A 19 3.12 7.98 -25.85
CA THR A 19 3.51 7.95 -27.27
C THR A 19 2.34 7.71 -28.21
N ALA A 20 1.16 7.33 -27.69
CA ALA A 20 -0.05 7.17 -28.51
C ALA A 20 -0.65 8.49 -29.01
N GLY A 21 -0.21 9.64 -28.44
CA GLY A 21 -0.69 10.97 -28.83
C GLY A 21 -2.14 11.24 -28.45
N THR A 22 -2.69 10.50 -27.48
CA THR A 22 -4.07 10.66 -27.00
C THR A 22 -4.10 11.31 -25.62
N ASP A 23 -5.14 12.06 -25.33
CA ASP A 23 -5.29 12.74 -24.05
C ASP A 23 -5.68 11.76 -22.94
N PHE A 24 -5.10 11.97 -21.77
CA PHE A 24 -5.54 11.29 -20.53
C PHE A 24 -6.86 11.88 -20.02
N ARG A 25 -7.70 11.00 -19.51
CA ARG A 25 -8.91 11.38 -18.75
C ARG A 25 -8.71 11.10 -17.29
N GLU A 26 -8.42 12.12 -16.52
CA GLU A 26 -8.28 12.00 -15.05
C GLU A 26 -9.65 11.88 -14.39
N LYS A 27 -9.75 11.00 -13.40
CA LYS A 27 -10.88 10.81 -12.50
C LYS A 27 -10.36 10.57 -11.11
N GLU A 28 -10.99 11.17 -10.11
CA GLU A 28 -10.73 10.88 -8.71
C GLU A 28 -11.69 9.81 -8.19
N VAL A 29 -11.18 8.91 -7.38
CA VAL A 29 -12.01 7.91 -6.70
C VAL A 29 -12.75 8.60 -5.55
N PRO A 30 -14.08 8.57 -5.49
CA PRO A 30 -14.84 9.23 -4.44
C PRO A 30 -14.43 8.78 -3.03
N GLY A 31 -14.22 9.72 -2.14
CA GLY A 31 -13.81 9.47 -0.75
C GLY A 31 -12.36 8.99 -0.59
N GLY A 32 -11.55 9.09 -1.63
CA GLY A 32 -10.13 8.70 -1.61
C GLY A 32 -9.22 9.76 -2.22
N THR A 33 -7.93 9.50 -2.14
CA THR A 33 -6.88 10.33 -2.76
C THR A 33 -6.34 9.71 -4.06
N THR A 34 -6.91 8.57 -4.48
CA THR A 34 -6.48 7.83 -5.68
C THR A 34 -6.96 8.52 -6.94
N ARG A 35 -6.04 8.72 -7.88
CA ARG A 35 -6.31 9.30 -9.19
C ARG A 35 -6.23 8.22 -10.27
N LEU A 36 -7.27 8.10 -11.08
CA LEU A 36 -7.32 7.18 -12.21
C LEU A 36 -7.15 7.96 -13.52
N HIS A 37 -6.25 7.48 -14.38
CA HIS A 37 -5.99 8.08 -15.68
C HIS A 37 -6.41 7.09 -16.77
N GLY A 38 -7.54 7.36 -17.42
CA GLY A 38 -8.01 6.59 -18.56
C GLY A 38 -7.28 7.04 -19.84
N LEU A 39 -6.79 6.08 -20.61
CA LEU A 39 -6.12 6.30 -21.89
C LEU A 39 -6.68 5.35 -22.94
N ALA A 40 -7.06 5.87 -24.10
CA ALA A 40 -7.41 5.06 -25.27
C ALA A 40 -6.18 4.85 -26.13
N ILE A 41 -5.77 3.59 -26.29
CA ILE A 41 -4.60 3.21 -27.06
C ILE A 41 -5.08 2.40 -28.27
N SER A 42 -4.65 2.79 -29.46
CA SER A 42 -4.80 1.98 -30.67
C SER A 42 -3.83 0.80 -30.66
N ALA A 43 -4.00 -0.15 -31.58
CA ALA A 43 -3.06 -1.26 -31.72
C ALA A 43 -1.63 -0.75 -31.95
N GLY A 44 -0.68 -1.35 -31.25
CA GLY A 44 0.75 -1.00 -31.34
C GLY A 44 1.39 -0.87 -29.96
N GLU A 45 2.62 -0.42 -29.95
CA GLU A 45 3.38 -0.15 -28.74
C GLU A 45 3.06 1.25 -28.20
N CYS A 46 2.91 1.36 -26.89
CA CYS A 46 2.67 2.64 -26.22
C CYS A 46 3.52 2.73 -24.96
N GLU A 47 4.30 3.78 -24.89
CA GLU A 47 5.01 4.18 -23.69
C GLU A 47 4.18 5.22 -22.92
N ILE A 48 4.09 5.06 -21.60
CA ILE A 48 3.46 6.01 -20.68
C ILE A 48 4.54 6.50 -19.75
N SER A 49 4.76 7.81 -19.71
CA SER A 49 5.72 8.48 -18.82
C SER A 49 5.03 9.32 -17.77
N TYR A 50 5.58 9.34 -16.57
CA TYR A 50 5.15 10.20 -15.47
C TYR A 50 6.37 10.79 -14.79
N ASP A 51 6.47 12.11 -14.78
CA ASP A 51 7.48 12.90 -14.07
C ASP A 51 6.79 13.82 -13.08
N ALA A 52 7.24 13.85 -11.82
CA ALA A 52 6.62 14.68 -10.80
C ALA A 52 7.60 15.08 -9.71
N GLU A 53 7.38 16.27 -9.16
CA GLU A 53 7.99 16.73 -7.92
C GLU A 53 6.95 16.73 -6.82
N ILE A 54 7.24 15.96 -5.76
CA ILE A 54 6.33 15.69 -4.67
C ILE A 54 6.92 16.23 -3.37
N GLU A 55 6.15 17.06 -2.69
CA GLU A 55 6.48 17.48 -1.34
C GLU A 55 5.67 16.65 -0.35
N ARG A 56 6.36 16.05 0.61
CA ARG A 56 5.72 15.38 1.73
C ARG A 56 5.92 16.17 3.01
N ASP A 57 4.81 16.43 3.69
CA ASP A 57 4.83 16.83 5.09
C ASP A 57 4.99 15.56 5.93
N ILE A 58 6.22 15.32 6.38
CA ILE A 58 6.55 14.23 7.28
C ILE A 58 6.11 14.69 8.67
N ALA A 59 4.89 14.32 9.06
CA ALA A 59 4.44 14.59 10.42
C ALA A 59 5.41 13.97 11.42
N PRO A 60 5.68 14.66 12.54
CA PRO A 60 6.44 14.06 13.62
C PRO A 60 5.78 12.73 13.99
N GLU A 61 6.60 11.71 14.20
CA GLU A 61 6.15 10.43 14.71
C GLU A 61 5.31 10.68 15.97
N VAL A 62 4.07 10.22 15.93
CA VAL A 62 3.25 10.25 17.15
C VAL A 62 3.78 9.11 18.02
N HIS A 63 4.58 9.47 19.03
CA HIS A 63 5.17 8.51 19.96
C HIS A 63 4.16 7.88 20.92
N ASP A 64 2.87 8.22 20.83
CA ASP A 64 1.84 7.59 21.63
C ASP A 64 1.47 6.23 21.03
N THR A 65 2.26 5.23 21.37
CA THR A 65 2.00 3.83 21.00
C THR A 65 0.82 3.23 21.76
N ASN A 66 0.22 3.96 22.71
CA ASN A 66 -0.90 3.51 23.53
C ASN A 66 -2.28 3.89 22.93
N LEU A 67 -2.33 4.34 21.69
CA LEU A 67 -3.60 4.61 21.03
C LEU A 67 -4.43 3.32 20.93
N PRO A 68 -5.70 3.35 21.43
CA PRO A 68 -6.54 2.16 21.44
C PRO A 68 -7.03 1.79 20.04
N GLU A 69 -7.30 0.51 19.85
CA GLU A 69 -8.14 0.06 18.76
C GLU A 69 -9.55 0.64 18.93
N SER A 70 -10.14 1.16 17.86
CA SER A 70 -11.48 1.72 17.91
C SER A 70 -12.53 0.60 18.02
N PRO A 71 -13.47 0.67 18.98
CA PRO A 71 -14.59 -0.26 18.99
C PRO A 71 -15.36 -0.22 17.68
N LEU A 72 -15.89 -1.36 17.21
CA LEU A 72 -16.60 -1.44 15.93
C LEU A 72 -17.78 -0.45 15.82
N ILE A 73 -18.48 -0.19 16.93
CA ILE A 73 -19.61 0.72 16.98
C ILE A 73 -19.23 2.19 16.76
N ASP A 74 -17.97 2.53 17.04
CA ASP A 74 -17.45 3.90 16.95
C ASP A 74 -16.70 4.17 15.63
N LEU A 75 -16.60 3.16 14.76
CA LEU A 75 -15.93 3.31 13.48
C LEU A 75 -16.73 4.19 12.51
N PRO A 76 -16.07 5.15 11.83
CA PRO A 76 -16.71 5.88 10.74
C PRO A 76 -17.20 4.93 9.64
N PRO A 77 -18.38 5.20 9.02
CA PRO A 77 -18.94 4.32 7.98
C PRO A 77 -17.98 4.04 6.82
N GLU A 78 -17.16 5.02 6.43
CA GLU A 78 -16.16 4.89 5.38
C GLU A 78 -14.97 3.99 5.78
N VAL A 79 -14.77 3.74 7.07
CA VAL A 79 -13.73 2.87 7.61
C VAL A 79 -14.22 1.43 7.76
N VAL A 80 -15.49 1.23 8.12
CA VAL A 80 -16.09 -0.10 8.39
C VAL A 80 -15.85 -1.07 7.23
N ARG A 81 -15.93 -0.60 5.99
CA ARG A 81 -15.71 -1.44 4.80
C ARG A 81 -14.34 -2.12 4.77
N PHE A 82 -13.35 -1.57 5.44
CA PHE A 82 -11.99 -2.10 5.52
C PHE A 82 -11.79 -3.17 6.60
N LEU A 83 -12.88 -3.63 7.21
CA LEU A 83 -12.92 -4.84 8.04
C LEU A 83 -13.26 -6.11 7.25
N TYR A 84 -13.87 -5.95 6.07
CA TYR A 84 -14.39 -7.09 5.32
C TYR A 84 -13.28 -7.78 4.51
N PRO A 85 -13.40 -9.11 4.28
CA PRO A 85 -12.52 -9.80 3.35
C PRO A 85 -12.67 -9.23 1.94
N SER A 86 -11.63 -9.35 1.15
CA SER A 86 -11.60 -8.89 -0.24
C SER A 86 -10.91 -9.92 -1.14
N ARG A 87 -10.77 -9.64 -2.45
CA ARG A 87 -10.28 -10.61 -3.43
C ARG A 87 -8.96 -11.27 -3.03
N TYR A 88 -8.02 -10.48 -2.49
CA TYR A 88 -6.71 -10.96 -2.11
C TYR A 88 -6.50 -11.08 -0.60
N CYS A 89 -7.42 -10.57 0.20
CA CYS A 89 -7.32 -10.53 1.66
C CYS A 89 -8.48 -11.32 2.28
N GLU A 90 -8.34 -12.65 2.35
CA GLU A 90 -9.36 -13.58 2.83
C GLU A 90 -9.33 -13.66 4.37
N SER A 91 -9.60 -12.55 5.05
CA SER A 91 -9.48 -12.42 6.51
C SER A 91 -10.38 -13.39 7.28
N ASP A 92 -11.54 -13.74 6.72
CA ASP A 92 -12.47 -14.72 7.25
C ASP A 92 -11.88 -16.13 7.39
N LYS A 93 -10.92 -16.48 6.53
CA LYS A 93 -10.26 -17.78 6.57
C LYS A 93 -9.15 -17.87 7.63
N LEU A 94 -8.58 -16.74 8.05
CA LEU A 94 -7.42 -16.72 8.95
C LEU A 94 -7.74 -16.31 10.40
N VAL A 95 -9.02 -16.14 10.78
CA VAL A 95 -9.44 -15.70 12.12
C VAL A 95 -8.84 -16.56 13.25
N ARG A 96 -8.87 -17.88 13.12
CA ARG A 96 -8.30 -18.77 14.14
C ARG A 96 -6.78 -18.65 14.25
N LEU A 97 -6.09 -18.54 13.11
CA LEU A 97 -4.64 -18.36 13.10
C LEU A 97 -4.25 -17.02 13.69
N ALA A 98 -4.91 -15.94 13.27
CA ALA A 98 -4.68 -14.60 13.78
C ALA A 98 -4.89 -14.51 15.31
N ALA A 99 -6.00 -15.07 15.81
CA ALA A 99 -6.28 -15.10 17.25
C ALA A 99 -5.22 -15.92 18.04
N LYS A 100 -4.74 -17.01 17.48
CA LYS A 100 -3.69 -17.84 18.11
C LYS A 100 -2.34 -17.13 18.17
N GLU A 101 -1.93 -16.47 17.09
CA GLU A 101 -0.60 -15.87 16.97
C GLU A 101 -0.53 -14.47 17.60
N PHE A 102 -1.64 -13.70 17.56
CA PHE A 102 -1.66 -12.29 17.92
C PHE A 102 -2.66 -11.91 19.02
N GLY A 103 -3.51 -12.84 19.46
CA GLY A 103 -4.58 -12.56 20.43
C GLY A 103 -4.09 -12.05 21.78
N GLU A 104 -2.93 -12.54 22.24
CA GLU A 104 -2.33 -12.15 23.51
C GLU A 104 -1.46 -10.89 23.42
N LEU A 105 -1.23 -10.35 22.21
CA LEU A 105 -0.48 -9.11 22.08
C LEU A 105 -1.35 -7.91 22.50
N PRO A 106 -0.75 -6.87 23.12
CA PRO A 106 -1.44 -5.64 23.45
C PRO A 106 -2.15 -5.06 22.22
N PRO A 107 -3.42 -4.63 22.35
CA PRO A 107 -4.16 -4.02 21.25
C PRO A 107 -3.47 -2.76 20.70
N GLY A 108 -3.76 -2.42 19.45
CA GLY A 108 -3.25 -1.22 18.82
C GLY A 108 -1.92 -1.43 18.09
N HIS A 109 -1.03 -0.45 18.17
CA HIS A 109 0.21 -0.44 17.42
C HIS A 109 1.12 -1.64 17.71
N GLU A 110 1.17 -2.11 18.95
CA GLU A 110 1.99 -3.26 19.33
C GLU A 110 1.53 -4.54 18.63
N ARG A 111 0.22 -4.77 18.56
CA ARG A 111 -0.34 -5.92 17.82
C ARG A 111 0.00 -5.86 16.36
N VAL A 112 -0.15 -4.70 15.71
CA VAL A 112 0.18 -4.54 14.29
C VAL A 112 1.68 -4.70 14.04
N ALA A 113 2.52 -4.17 14.92
CA ALA A 113 3.97 -4.38 14.85
C ALA A 113 4.34 -5.87 15.01
N GLY A 114 3.65 -6.57 15.92
CA GLY A 114 3.77 -8.02 16.06
C GLY A 114 3.38 -8.79 14.80
N ILE A 115 2.29 -8.39 14.14
CA ILE A 115 1.87 -8.95 12.83
C ILE A 115 2.96 -8.71 11.78
N CYS A 116 3.46 -7.48 11.65
CA CYS A 116 4.54 -7.17 10.71
C CYS A 116 5.80 -8.00 10.97
N ASN A 117 6.19 -8.13 12.24
CA ASN A 117 7.36 -8.92 12.63
C ASN A 117 7.17 -10.41 12.32
N TRP A 118 5.98 -10.94 12.58
CA TRP A 118 5.63 -12.32 12.26
C TRP A 118 5.74 -12.61 10.76
N ILE A 119 5.19 -11.70 9.91
CA ILE A 119 5.28 -11.80 8.44
C ILE A 119 6.74 -11.74 8.00
N HIS A 120 7.47 -10.71 8.46
CA HIS A 120 8.86 -10.50 8.09
C HIS A 120 9.77 -11.69 8.40
N THR A 121 9.48 -12.43 9.48
CA THR A 121 10.31 -13.54 9.91
C THR A 121 9.90 -14.89 9.32
N ARG A 122 8.70 -15.01 8.73
CA ARG A 122 8.15 -16.29 8.26
C ARG A 122 7.88 -16.36 6.77
N ILE A 123 7.86 -15.21 6.10
CA ILE A 123 7.64 -15.14 4.67
C ILE A 123 8.94 -14.69 4.00
N ASP A 124 9.43 -15.48 3.08
CA ASP A 124 10.62 -15.13 2.31
C ASP A 124 10.28 -14.11 1.22
N TYR A 125 11.05 -13.02 1.15
CA TYR A 125 10.90 -12.08 0.04
C TYR A 125 11.53 -12.66 -1.22
N SER A 126 10.71 -13.20 -2.12
CA SER A 126 11.16 -13.99 -3.27
C SER A 126 10.41 -13.60 -4.55
N PRO A 127 10.98 -12.70 -5.37
CA PRO A 127 10.43 -12.38 -6.68
C PRO A 127 10.27 -13.61 -7.57
N GLY A 128 9.12 -13.70 -8.26
CA GLY A 128 8.80 -14.79 -9.18
C GLY A 128 8.14 -16.02 -8.53
N MET A 129 8.00 -16.08 -7.20
CA MET A 129 7.28 -17.15 -6.52
C MET A 129 5.77 -16.94 -6.50
N THR A 130 5.31 -15.70 -6.66
CA THR A 130 3.90 -15.31 -6.70
C THR A 130 3.61 -14.50 -7.95
N ASP A 131 2.33 -14.42 -8.32
CA ASP A 131 1.85 -13.69 -9.48
C ASP A 131 0.70 -12.73 -9.12
N ALA A 132 0.11 -12.07 -10.14
CA ALA A 132 -0.98 -11.11 -9.94
C ALA A 132 -2.28 -11.73 -9.38
N HIS A 133 -2.38 -13.05 -9.29
CA HIS A 133 -3.57 -13.75 -8.80
C HIS A 133 -3.40 -14.29 -7.37
N THR A 134 -2.18 -14.33 -6.86
CA THR A 134 -1.83 -14.88 -5.55
C THR A 134 -2.53 -14.10 -4.43
N SER A 135 -3.26 -14.82 -3.60
CA SER A 135 -3.95 -14.28 -2.42
C SER A 135 -3.08 -14.35 -1.15
N ALA A 136 -3.53 -13.72 -0.06
CA ALA A 136 -2.85 -13.78 1.23
C ALA A 136 -2.75 -15.21 1.77
N VAL A 137 -3.79 -16.03 1.59
CA VAL A 137 -3.78 -17.44 2.02
C VAL A 137 -2.77 -18.26 1.20
N GLU A 138 -2.70 -18.02 -0.11
CA GLU A 138 -1.73 -18.70 -0.97
C GLU A 138 -0.29 -18.29 -0.63
N CYS A 139 -0.04 -16.98 -0.41
CA CYS A 139 1.25 -16.49 0.07
C CYS A 139 1.66 -17.17 1.39
N LEU A 140 0.74 -17.30 2.34
CA LEU A 140 0.98 -17.98 3.61
C LEU A 140 1.36 -19.45 3.42
N ILE A 141 0.70 -20.17 2.53
CA ILE A 141 1.00 -21.58 2.21
C ILE A 141 2.37 -21.72 1.54
N LEU A 142 2.68 -20.82 0.60
CA LEU A 142 3.97 -20.78 -0.09
C LEU A 142 5.12 -20.35 0.82
N SER A 143 4.82 -19.63 1.91
CA SER A 143 5.79 -18.97 2.78
C SER A 143 6.76 -18.04 2.03
N ALA A 144 6.33 -17.51 0.88
CA ALA A 144 7.13 -16.65 0.02
C ALA A 144 6.23 -15.67 -0.73
N GLY A 145 6.77 -14.48 -1.06
CA GLY A 145 6.05 -13.48 -1.83
C GLY A 145 6.86 -12.21 -2.05
N VAL A 146 6.21 -11.17 -2.58
CA VAL A 146 6.76 -9.84 -2.77
C VAL A 146 6.00 -8.80 -1.94
N CYS A 147 6.35 -7.52 -2.02
CA CYS A 147 5.74 -6.44 -1.22
C CYS A 147 4.20 -6.47 -1.23
N ARG A 148 3.57 -6.74 -2.38
CA ARG A 148 2.12 -6.90 -2.51
C ARG A 148 1.58 -8.00 -1.60
N ASP A 149 2.23 -9.15 -1.56
CA ASP A 149 1.78 -10.30 -0.80
C ASP A 149 1.98 -10.10 0.70
N PHE A 150 3.06 -9.44 1.11
CA PHE A 150 3.32 -9.01 2.47
C PHE A 150 2.24 -8.01 2.96
N ALA A 151 1.87 -7.04 2.13
CA ALA A 151 0.79 -6.10 2.44
C ALA A 151 -0.56 -6.80 2.56
N HIS A 152 -0.91 -7.69 1.61
CA HIS A 152 -2.15 -8.47 1.68
C HIS A 152 -2.23 -9.33 2.93
N LEU A 153 -1.13 -9.98 3.31
CA LEU A 153 -1.10 -10.81 4.52
C LEU A 153 -1.25 -9.96 5.79
N GLY A 154 -0.60 -8.78 5.85
CA GLY A 154 -0.76 -7.81 6.92
C GLY A 154 -2.20 -7.33 7.08
N ILE A 155 -2.84 -6.95 5.97
CA ILE A 155 -4.25 -6.56 5.93
C ILE A 155 -5.14 -7.71 6.40
N THR A 156 -4.88 -8.92 5.92
CA THR A 156 -5.67 -10.10 6.25
C THR A 156 -5.64 -10.40 7.75
N PHE A 157 -4.48 -10.37 8.38
CA PHE A 157 -4.35 -10.58 9.82
C PHE A 157 -4.96 -9.43 10.63
N CYS A 158 -4.75 -8.17 10.22
CA CYS A 158 -5.37 -7.02 10.90
C CYS A 158 -6.90 -7.13 10.87
N ARG A 159 -7.50 -7.37 9.70
CA ARG A 159 -8.95 -7.54 9.57
C ARG A 159 -9.48 -8.75 10.35
N ALA A 160 -8.74 -9.87 10.35
CA ALA A 160 -9.08 -11.05 11.14
C ALA A 160 -9.09 -10.77 12.65
N MET A 161 -8.32 -9.78 13.11
CA MET A 161 -8.29 -9.28 14.50
C MET A 161 -9.28 -8.14 14.76
N GLY A 162 -10.10 -7.76 13.76
CA GLY A 162 -11.06 -6.66 13.90
C GLY A 162 -10.46 -5.26 13.72
N ILE A 163 -9.23 -5.16 13.23
CA ILE A 163 -8.56 -3.88 12.95
C ILE A 163 -8.82 -3.51 11.49
N PRO A 164 -9.47 -2.36 11.18
CA PRO A 164 -9.64 -1.92 9.81
C PRO A 164 -8.28 -1.71 9.14
N ALA A 165 -8.08 -2.33 7.99
CA ALA A 165 -6.84 -2.23 7.24
C ALA A 165 -7.08 -2.12 5.74
N ARG A 166 -6.21 -1.37 5.05
CA ARG A 166 -6.34 -1.09 3.62
C ARG A 166 -4.99 -1.10 2.92
N TYR A 167 -5.02 -1.40 1.64
CA TYR A 167 -3.84 -1.49 0.79
C TYR A 167 -3.43 -0.10 0.28
N VAL A 168 -2.13 0.12 0.20
CA VAL A 168 -1.54 1.33 -0.37
C VAL A 168 -0.50 0.95 -1.42
N SER A 169 -0.69 1.40 -2.65
CA SER A 169 0.37 1.41 -3.65
C SER A 169 1.18 2.70 -3.54
N ALA A 170 2.49 2.60 -3.64
CA ALA A 170 3.42 3.71 -3.44
C ALA A 170 4.64 3.62 -4.36
N TYR A 171 5.32 4.75 -4.55
CA TYR A 171 6.74 4.76 -4.88
C TYR A 171 7.54 4.75 -3.58
N ALA A 172 8.72 4.14 -3.59
CA ALA A 172 9.55 4.00 -2.40
C ALA A 172 10.98 4.50 -2.70
N TYR A 173 11.35 5.64 -2.11
CA TYR A 173 12.73 6.10 -2.11
C TYR A 173 13.61 5.16 -1.27
N GLY A 174 14.81 4.84 -1.77
CA GLY A 174 15.75 3.98 -1.06
C GLY A 174 15.53 2.48 -1.26
N LEU A 175 14.57 2.07 -2.09
CA LEU A 175 14.44 0.68 -2.50
C LEU A 175 15.65 0.28 -3.37
N SER A 176 16.31 -0.84 -3.05
CA SER A 176 17.59 -1.24 -3.69
C SER A 176 17.45 -1.48 -5.21
N THR A 177 16.30 -1.97 -5.64
CA THR A 177 15.88 -2.00 -7.04
C THR A 177 14.63 -1.13 -7.13
N PRO A 178 14.71 0.04 -7.77
CA PRO A 178 13.55 0.93 -7.87
C PRO A 178 12.37 0.24 -8.54
N ASP A 179 11.23 0.22 -7.84
CA ASP A 179 9.99 -0.40 -8.30
C ASP A 179 8.81 0.28 -7.61
N PHE A 180 7.59 -0.03 -8.04
CA PHE A 180 6.42 0.19 -7.20
C PHE A 180 6.54 -0.62 -5.91
N HIS A 181 6.08 -0.01 -4.84
CA HIS A 181 6.04 -0.67 -3.54
C HIS A 181 4.62 -0.79 -3.03
N ALA A 182 4.39 -1.80 -2.23
CA ALA A 182 3.12 -2.06 -1.59
C ALA A 182 3.29 -2.07 -0.08
N ILE A 183 2.47 -1.28 0.58
CA ILE A 183 2.36 -1.21 2.03
C ILE A 183 0.89 -1.30 2.43
N PHE A 184 0.61 -1.29 3.72
CA PHE A 184 -0.77 -1.24 4.19
C PHE A 184 -0.95 -0.19 5.28
N GLU A 185 -2.18 0.28 5.43
CA GLU A 185 -2.58 1.18 6.51
C GLU A 185 -3.59 0.49 7.41
N VAL A 186 -3.53 0.85 8.69
CA VAL A 186 -4.49 0.43 9.71
C VAL A 186 -5.12 1.64 10.39
N TRP A 187 -6.38 1.49 10.82
CA TRP A 187 -7.11 2.52 11.56
C TRP A 187 -6.99 2.30 13.05
N ILE A 188 -6.24 3.17 13.72
CA ILE A 188 -6.02 3.16 15.18
C ILE A 188 -6.13 4.58 15.70
N GLY A 189 -6.84 4.77 16.81
CA GLY A 189 -6.96 6.07 17.47
C GLY A 189 -7.57 7.17 16.61
N GLY A 190 -8.44 6.83 15.64
CA GLY A 190 -9.08 7.79 14.76
C GLY A 190 -8.24 8.23 13.55
N HIS A 191 -7.13 7.56 13.26
CA HIS A 191 -6.23 7.89 12.16
C HIS A 191 -5.77 6.65 11.39
N TRP A 192 -5.36 6.85 10.11
CA TRP A 192 -4.69 5.84 9.31
C TRP A 192 -3.19 5.90 9.52
N TRP A 193 -2.60 4.76 9.88
CA TRP A 193 -1.16 4.56 10.09
C TRP A 193 -0.65 3.51 9.12
N TYR A 194 0.44 3.77 8.42
CA TYR A 194 0.99 2.80 7.49
C TYR A 194 2.11 1.96 8.09
N TYR A 195 2.19 0.74 7.58
CA TYR A 195 3.16 -0.28 7.97
C TYR A 195 3.72 -0.97 6.73
N ASP A 196 5.00 -1.30 6.83
CA ASP A 196 5.69 -2.11 5.83
C ASP A 196 6.31 -3.34 6.49
N ALA A 197 5.70 -4.51 6.25
CA ALA A 197 6.22 -5.77 6.77
C ALA A 197 7.48 -6.25 6.02
N THR A 198 7.80 -5.67 4.85
CA THR A 198 9.02 -6.01 4.11
C THR A 198 10.26 -5.37 4.68
N ARG A 199 10.16 -4.15 5.22
CA ARG A 199 11.27 -3.34 5.73
C ARG A 199 12.35 -3.04 4.66
N LEU A 200 11.97 -2.99 3.38
CA LEU A 200 12.92 -2.81 2.28
C LEU A 200 13.26 -1.35 1.99
N ALA A 201 12.45 -0.40 2.45
CA ALA A 201 12.64 1.02 2.21
C ALA A 201 12.30 1.85 3.45
N PRO A 202 12.90 3.05 3.61
CA PRO A 202 12.56 3.96 4.69
C PRO A 202 11.11 4.42 4.57
N GLN A 203 10.35 4.32 5.65
CA GLN A 203 8.92 4.65 5.66
C GLN A 203 8.64 6.12 5.29
N HIS A 204 9.52 7.03 5.66
CA HIS A 204 9.42 8.45 5.28
C HIS A 204 9.66 8.69 3.78
N GLY A 205 10.22 7.72 3.06
CA GLY A 205 10.46 7.77 1.62
C GLY A 205 9.29 7.32 0.75
N PHE A 206 8.14 6.95 1.32
CA PHE A 206 6.99 6.50 0.52
C PHE A 206 6.22 7.68 -0.06
N ILE A 207 5.88 7.58 -1.35
CA ILE A 207 5.00 8.49 -2.06
C ILE A 207 3.76 7.70 -2.44
N ARG A 208 2.62 8.02 -1.81
CA ARG A 208 1.34 7.35 -2.07
C ARG A 208 0.89 7.56 -3.52
N VAL A 209 0.46 6.49 -4.15
CA VAL A 209 -0.15 6.47 -5.49
C VAL A 209 -1.66 6.22 -5.38
N GLY A 210 -2.04 5.18 -4.65
CA GLY A 210 -3.44 4.81 -4.49
C GLY A 210 -3.72 4.02 -3.22
N VAL A 211 -4.99 4.01 -2.84
CA VAL A 211 -5.51 3.33 -1.65
C VAL A 211 -6.73 2.51 -2.04
N GLY A 212 -6.84 1.29 -1.54
CA GLY A 212 -7.97 0.42 -1.82
C GLY A 212 -8.14 -0.72 -0.81
N HIS A 213 -9.10 -1.61 -1.04
CA HIS A 213 -9.32 -2.79 -0.19
C HIS A 213 -8.12 -3.76 -0.29
N ASP A 214 -7.63 -3.93 -1.51
CA ASP A 214 -6.45 -4.70 -1.85
C ASP A 214 -5.87 -4.22 -3.18
N ALA A 215 -4.94 -4.94 -3.77
CA ALA A 215 -4.29 -4.56 -5.02
C ALA A 215 -5.24 -4.47 -6.24
N ALA A 216 -6.45 -5.06 -6.17
CA ALA A 216 -7.43 -4.94 -7.26
C ALA A 216 -7.92 -3.50 -7.44
N ASP A 217 -8.06 -2.75 -6.34
CA ASP A 217 -8.52 -1.36 -6.38
C ASP A 217 -7.41 -0.37 -6.80
N THR A 218 -6.14 -0.78 -6.69
CA THR A 218 -4.97 0.09 -6.88
C THR A 218 -3.95 -0.51 -7.85
N SER A 219 -4.42 -1.27 -8.82
CA SER A 219 -3.58 -1.83 -9.88
C SER A 219 -2.81 -0.75 -10.62
N VAL A 220 -1.55 -1.04 -11.00
CA VAL A 220 -0.73 -0.15 -11.82
C VAL A 220 -1.42 0.18 -13.15
N ALA A 221 -2.07 -0.82 -13.74
CA ALA A 221 -2.89 -0.65 -14.94
C ALA A 221 -4.01 -1.70 -14.98
N THR A 222 -5.18 -1.29 -15.45
CA THR A 222 -6.30 -2.18 -15.81
C THR A 222 -6.58 -2.03 -17.28
N MET A 223 -6.53 -3.13 -18.03
CA MET A 223 -6.67 -3.14 -19.48
C MET A 223 -7.96 -3.84 -19.89
N SER A 224 -8.72 -3.24 -20.81
CA SER A 224 -9.96 -3.80 -21.35
C SER A 224 -9.73 -4.71 -22.55
N ALA A 225 -8.51 -4.79 -23.05
CA ALA A 225 -8.11 -5.63 -24.19
C ALA A 225 -6.82 -6.38 -23.85
N SER A 226 -6.49 -7.39 -24.68
CA SER A 226 -5.24 -8.11 -24.53
C SER A 226 -4.07 -7.18 -24.80
N ALA A 227 -3.17 -7.04 -23.85
CA ALA A 227 -1.95 -6.27 -23.95
C ALA A 227 -0.80 -7.02 -23.26
N ARG A 228 0.41 -6.81 -23.73
CA ARG A 228 1.62 -7.36 -23.12
C ARG A 228 2.41 -6.24 -22.49
N PHE A 229 2.73 -6.40 -21.22
CA PHE A 229 3.70 -5.55 -20.53
C PHE A 229 5.10 -5.79 -21.12
N LEU A 230 5.82 -4.73 -21.46
CA LEU A 230 7.14 -4.79 -22.07
C LEU A 230 8.24 -4.50 -21.06
N SER A 231 8.21 -3.31 -20.46
CA SER A 231 9.21 -2.87 -19.50
C SER A 231 8.65 -1.76 -18.59
N MET A 232 9.32 -1.53 -17.49
CA MET A 232 9.06 -0.41 -16.60
C MET A 232 10.38 0.06 -16.00
N GLU A 233 10.58 1.36 -15.98
CA GLU A 233 11.70 2.01 -15.31
C GLU A 233 11.15 3.01 -14.30
N ILE A 234 11.68 2.98 -13.08
CA ILE A 234 11.34 3.92 -12.01
C ILE A 234 12.61 4.57 -11.52
N HIS A 235 12.61 5.89 -11.47
CA HIS A 235 13.66 6.69 -10.88
C HIS A 235 13.07 7.57 -9.78
N ILE A 236 13.67 7.52 -8.59
CA ILE A 236 13.23 8.32 -7.44
C ILE A 236 14.47 8.90 -6.76
N GLU A 237 14.47 10.20 -6.57
CA GLU A 237 15.53 10.90 -5.86
C GLU A 237 14.97 11.81 -4.78
N ASN A 238 15.72 12.00 -3.72
CA ASN A 238 15.43 13.00 -2.71
C ASN A 238 16.15 14.31 -3.09
N THR A 239 15.37 15.33 -3.44
CA THR A 239 15.90 16.65 -3.80
C THR A 239 16.06 17.58 -2.60
N SER A 240 15.62 17.16 -1.40
CA SER A 240 15.83 17.93 -0.17
C SER A 240 17.20 17.68 0.44
N ALA A 241 17.67 18.62 1.26
CA ALA A 241 18.90 18.44 2.02
C ALA A 241 18.72 17.52 3.25
N ALA A 242 17.48 17.21 3.62
CA ALA A 242 17.19 16.35 4.76
C ALA A 242 17.33 14.87 4.37
N PRO A 243 17.98 14.05 5.21
CA PRO A 243 18.00 12.60 4.99
C PRO A 243 16.58 12.02 5.13
N VAL A 244 16.36 10.91 4.45
CA VAL A 244 15.13 10.11 4.62
C VAL A 244 15.52 8.89 5.43
N ASP A 245 15.09 8.86 6.69
CA ASP A 245 15.42 7.81 7.63
C ASP A 245 14.29 6.77 7.76
N TYR A 246 14.65 5.61 8.32
CA TYR A 246 13.67 4.63 8.76
C TYR A 246 12.93 5.16 9.99
N ALA A 247 11.62 5.12 9.95
CA ALA A 247 10.83 5.46 11.11
C ALA A 247 11.01 4.43 12.22
N THR A 248 11.05 4.88 13.46
CA THR A 248 11.15 4.01 14.65
C THR A 248 9.79 3.63 15.22
N GLY A 249 8.72 4.20 14.69
CA GLY A 249 7.34 3.98 15.12
C GLY A 249 6.32 4.10 13.98
N PRO A 250 5.02 4.11 14.32
CA PRO A 250 3.94 4.28 13.36
C PRO A 250 4.04 5.63 12.64
N VAL A 251 3.79 5.63 11.34
CA VAL A 251 3.81 6.84 10.51
C VAL A 251 2.46 7.04 9.82
N ALA A 252 1.98 8.28 9.74
CA ALA A 252 0.76 8.65 9.04
C ALA A 252 1.04 9.40 7.74
N PHE A 253 0.15 9.24 6.74
CA PHE A 253 0.14 10.03 5.51
C PHE A 253 -0.65 11.31 5.65
#